data_add7f1032c587cbd06e73758c4001d5d
#
_entry.id   add7f1032c587cbd06e73758c4001d5d
#
_cell.length_a   1.000
_cell.length_b   1.000
_cell.length_c   1.000
_cell.angle_alpha   90.00
_cell.angle_beta   90.00
_cell.angle_gamma   90.00
#
_symmetry.space_group_name_H-M   'P 1'
#
loop_
_entity.id
_entity.type
_entity.pdbx_description
1 polymer ?
#
loop_
_entity_poly.entity_id
_entity_poly.type
_entity_poly.pdbx_seq_one_letter_code
_entity_poly.pdbx_strand_id
1 'polypeptide(L)'
;MRSSNEIGSDGLYNFISAIRVASSSEANHKGVMVVFNDEIHTARNVTKTHTSNINTFQSPNQGPLGVLTKNRVQFYHHPYRQTTYQYIDVNLRVPLVKAYMGMEDDVLSFYSQQHVDGIVIEALGQGNLPKSCLNGLQQCLKKNIPLV
;
A
#
# COMPACT_ATOMS: atom_id res chain seq x y z
N MET A 1 2.38 -16.04 -4.78
CA MET A 1 1.51 -15.59 -5.89
C MET A 1 1.93 -16.25 -7.18
N ARG A 2 1.17 -17.21 -7.64
CA ARG A 2 1.44 -17.94 -8.89
C ARG A 2 0.32 -17.70 -9.87
N SER A 3 0.65 -17.67 -11.15
CA SER A 3 -0.34 -17.48 -12.20
C SER A 3 -1.36 -18.63 -12.24
N SER A 4 -2.56 -18.38 -12.72
CA SER A 4 -3.63 -19.39 -12.77
C SER A 4 -3.31 -20.57 -13.67
N ASN A 5 -2.35 -20.42 -14.59
CA ASN A 5 -1.87 -21.46 -15.51
C ASN A 5 -0.60 -22.18 -15.04
N GLU A 6 -0.08 -21.84 -13.85
CA GLU A 6 1.08 -22.50 -13.27
C GLU A 6 0.69 -23.67 -12.37
N ILE A 7 1.53 -24.71 -12.33
CA ILE A 7 1.40 -25.80 -11.36
C ILE A 7 1.55 -25.24 -9.96
N GLY A 8 0.55 -25.52 -9.08
CA GLY A 8 0.50 -24.99 -7.73
C GLY A 8 0.02 -23.53 -7.65
N SER A 9 -0.78 -23.12 -8.63
CA SER A 9 -1.51 -21.84 -8.57
C SER A 9 -2.29 -21.72 -7.26
N ASP A 10 -2.14 -20.59 -6.59
CA ASP A 10 -2.76 -20.29 -5.31
C ASP A 10 -3.99 -19.38 -5.43
N GLY A 11 -4.32 -18.91 -6.63
CA GLY A 11 -5.36 -17.93 -6.86
C GLY A 11 -6.75 -18.36 -6.41
N LEU A 12 -7.19 -19.55 -6.83
CA LEU A 12 -8.52 -20.07 -6.49
C LEU A 12 -8.65 -20.31 -4.99
N TYR A 13 -7.61 -20.84 -4.36
CA TYR A 13 -7.59 -21.08 -2.92
C TYR A 13 -7.72 -19.77 -2.13
N ASN A 14 -6.93 -18.78 -2.48
CA ASN A 14 -6.98 -17.46 -1.84
C ASN A 14 -8.33 -16.77 -2.08
N PHE A 15 -8.94 -16.92 -3.25
CA PHE A 15 -10.28 -16.37 -3.54
C PHE A 15 -11.36 -17.01 -2.66
N ILE A 16 -11.37 -18.34 -2.55
CA ILE A 16 -12.32 -19.05 -1.66
C ILE A 16 -12.08 -18.65 -0.20
N SER A 17 -10.83 -18.53 0.22
CA SER A 17 -10.46 -18.09 1.56
C SER A 17 -10.96 -16.67 1.85
N ALA A 18 -10.86 -15.75 0.88
CA ALA A 18 -11.38 -14.39 1.02
C ALA A 18 -12.92 -14.38 1.16
N ILE A 19 -13.64 -15.21 0.40
CA ILE A 19 -15.10 -15.35 0.54
C ILE A 19 -15.46 -15.87 1.94
N ARG A 20 -14.75 -16.86 2.45
CA ARG A 20 -14.96 -17.41 3.80
C ARG A 20 -14.77 -16.34 4.88
N VAL A 21 -13.73 -15.50 4.76
CA VAL A 21 -13.54 -14.38 5.69
C VAL A 21 -14.65 -13.36 5.56
N ALA A 22 -15.02 -12.97 4.34
CA ALA A 22 -16.07 -11.98 4.10
C ALA A 22 -17.45 -12.44 4.63
N SER A 23 -17.72 -13.75 4.64
CA SER A 23 -18.97 -14.33 5.16
C SER A 23 -18.96 -14.52 6.68
N SER A 24 -17.83 -14.36 7.35
CA SER A 24 -17.72 -14.49 8.81
C SER A 24 -18.30 -13.25 9.50
N SER A 25 -19.16 -13.46 10.51
CA SER A 25 -19.65 -12.36 11.35
C SER A 25 -18.55 -11.65 12.12
N GLU A 26 -17.45 -12.35 12.42
CA GLU A 26 -16.29 -11.78 13.10
C GLU A 26 -15.50 -10.78 12.23
N ALA A 27 -15.71 -10.81 10.90
CA ALA A 27 -15.08 -9.86 9.96
C ALA A 27 -15.75 -8.48 9.97
N ASN A 28 -16.93 -8.35 10.56
CA ASN A 28 -17.66 -7.09 10.60
C ASN A 28 -16.84 -5.99 11.29
N HIS A 29 -16.90 -4.80 10.71
CA HIS A 29 -16.23 -3.58 11.20
C HIS A 29 -14.70 -3.64 11.27
N LYS A 30 -14.07 -4.58 10.54
CA LYS A 30 -12.61 -4.68 10.46
C LYS A 30 -12.00 -3.94 9.26
N GLY A 31 -12.85 -3.29 8.46
CA GLY A 31 -12.42 -2.53 7.28
C GLY A 31 -11.99 -3.42 6.11
N VAL A 32 -11.16 -2.88 5.23
CA VAL A 32 -10.65 -3.61 4.06
C VAL A 32 -9.54 -4.54 4.50
N MET A 33 -9.63 -5.79 4.07
CA MET A 33 -8.67 -6.84 4.40
C MET A 33 -8.13 -7.51 3.14
N VAL A 34 -6.89 -7.96 3.22
CA VAL A 34 -6.26 -8.84 2.23
C VAL A 34 -6.14 -10.22 2.85
N VAL A 35 -6.71 -11.22 2.17
CA VAL A 35 -6.66 -12.63 2.60
C VAL A 35 -5.78 -13.39 1.64
N PHE A 36 -4.68 -13.93 2.15
CA PHE A 36 -3.70 -14.58 1.32
C PHE A 36 -2.89 -15.60 2.12
N ASN A 37 -2.70 -16.81 1.57
CA ASN A 37 -1.92 -17.87 2.19
C ASN A 37 -2.33 -18.14 3.65
N ASP A 38 -3.65 -18.29 3.89
CA ASP A 38 -4.30 -18.51 5.20
C ASP A 38 -4.14 -17.37 6.22
N GLU A 39 -3.51 -16.27 5.86
CA GLU A 39 -3.40 -15.08 6.70
C GLU A 39 -4.39 -13.99 6.28
N ILE A 40 -4.87 -13.25 7.28
CA ILE A 40 -5.75 -12.10 7.11
C ILE A 40 -4.96 -10.86 7.51
N HIS A 41 -4.81 -9.93 6.60
CA HIS A 41 -4.07 -8.69 6.84
C HIS A 41 -4.98 -7.48 6.70
N THR A 42 -4.72 -6.41 7.45
CA THR A 42 -5.35 -5.11 7.17
C THR A 42 -4.76 -4.52 5.89
N ALA A 43 -5.59 -3.88 5.06
CA ALA A 43 -5.11 -3.21 3.86
C ALA A 43 -4.05 -2.13 4.13
N ARG A 44 -4.05 -1.57 5.33
CA ARG A 44 -3.08 -0.55 5.76
C ARG A 44 -1.68 -1.10 5.99
N ASN A 45 -1.57 -2.30 6.56
CA ASN A 45 -0.29 -2.82 7.07
C ASN A 45 0.33 -3.87 6.15
N VAL A 46 -0.48 -4.39 5.23
CA VAL A 46 -0.02 -5.42 4.29
C VAL A 46 0.91 -4.82 3.25
N THR A 47 1.97 -5.54 2.95
CA THR A 47 2.85 -5.22 1.83
C THR A 47 3.25 -6.49 1.08
N LYS A 48 3.55 -6.33 -0.19
CA LYS A 48 4.07 -7.41 -1.02
C LYS A 48 5.58 -7.47 -0.87
N THR A 49 6.07 -8.49 -0.15
CA THR A 49 7.50 -8.63 0.18
C THR A 49 8.30 -9.39 -0.86
N HIS A 50 7.64 -10.10 -1.76
CA HIS A 50 8.29 -10.92 -2.79
C HIS A 50 7.44 -10.99 -4.07
N THR A 51 8.07 -11.20 -5.22
CA THR A 51 7.37 -11.22 -6.52
C THR A 51 6.63 -12.52 -6.80
N SER A 52 7.15 -13.67 -6.42
CA SER A 52 6.67 -15.00 -6.82
C SER A 52 6.40 -15.98 -5.68
N ASN A 53 6.82 -15.66 -4.45
CA ASN A 53 6.56 -16.52 -3.31
C ASN A 53 5.06 -16.58 -3.00
N ILE A 54 4.54 -17.75 -2.63
CA ILE A 54 3.15 -17.88 -2.18
C ILE A 54 2.91 -17.14 -0.87
N ASN A 55 3.89 -17.05 0.03
CA ASN A 55 3.84 -16.26 1.25
C ASN A 55 4.40 -14.85 1.02
N THR A 56 3.83 -14.12 0.06
CA THR A 56 4.36 -12.84 -0.39
C THR A 56 3.73 -11.63 0.29
N PHE A 57 2.46 -11.71 0.69
CA PHE A 57 1.78 -10.65 1.40
C PHE A 57 1.99 -10.83 2.90
N GLN A 58 2.58 -9.82 3.52
CA GLN A 58 2.91 -9.83 4.95
C GLN A 58 2.65 -8.47 5.58
N SER A 59 2.52 -8.45 6.89
CA SER A 59 2.44 -7.24 7.71
C SER A 59 3.65 -7.18 8.65
N PRO A 60 4.85 -6.77 8.18
CA PRO A 60 6.11 -6.95 8.90
C PRO A 60 6.13 -6.32 10.30
N ASN A 61 5.41 -5.19 10.48
CA ASN A 61 5.47 -4.42 11.73
C ASN A 61 4.39 -4.80 12.75
N GLN A 62 3.32 -5.49 12.33
CA GLN A 62 2.16 -5.75 13.20
C GLN A 62 1.67 -7.20 13.16
N GLY A 63 2.20 -8.00 12.26
CA GLY A 63 1.70 -9.34 12.00
C GLY A 63 0.32 -9.36 11.33
N PRO A 64 -0.21 -10.55 11.04
CA PRO A 64 -1.54 -10.72 10.49
C PRO A 64 -2.63 -10.34 11.51
N LEU A 65 -3.74 -9.82 11.02
CA LEU A 65 -4.94 -9.53 11.81
C LEU A 65 -5.59 -10.81 12.33
N GLY A 66 -5.45 -11.90 11.60
CA GLY A 66 -6.02 -13.19 11.91
C GLY A 66 -5.56 -14.25 10.91
N VAL A 67 -6.10 -15.44 11.07
CA VAL A 67 -5.79 -16.60 10.21
C VAL A 67 -7.05 -17.37 9.85
N LEU A 68 -6.97 -18.10 8.75
CA LEU A 68 -7.92 -19.12 8.38
C LEU A 68 -7.36 -20.49 8.76
N THR A 69 -8.21 -21.31 9.35
CA THR A 69 -7.96 -22.75 9.47
C THR A 69 -8.97 -23.50 8.61
N LYS A 70 -8.79 -24.82 8.45
CA LYS A 70 -9.73 -25.66 7.72
C LYS A 70 -11.18 -25.43 8.13
N ASN A 71 -11.42 -25.19 9.42
CA ASN A 71 -12.77 -25.21 10.01
C ASN A 71 -13.27 -23.83 10.46
N ARG A 72 -12.41 -22.82 10.60
CA ARG A 72 -12.82 -21.52 11.16
C ARG A 72 -11.92 -20.36 10.68
N VAL A 73 -12.49 -19.18 10.74
CA VAL A 73 -11.80 -17.90 10.67
C VAL A 73 -11.51 -17.44 12.10
N GLN A 74 -10.30 -17.01 12.40
CA GLN A 74 -9.91 -16.58 13.73
C GLN A 74 -9.19 -15.23 13.63
N PHE A 75 -9.67 -14.24 14.37
CA PHE A 75 -9.02 -12.95 14.49
C PHE A 75 -8.26 -12.83 15.82
N TYR A 76 -7.07 -12.25 15.78
CA TYR A 76 -6.22 -12.06 16.95
C TYR A 76 -6.47 -10.73 17.65
N HIS A 77 -6.80 -9.68 16.87
CA HIS A 77 -7.03 -8.34 17.40
C HIS A 77 -8.00 -7.56 16.50
N HIS A 78 -8.32 -6.35 16.91
CA HIS A 78 -9.11 -5.41 16.10
C HIS A 78 -8.18 -4.38 15.45
N PRO A 79 -8.41 -4.03 14.17
CA PRO A 79 -7.65 -2.96 13.53
C PRO A 79 -7.95 -1.63 14.24
N TYR A 80 -6.93 -0.77 14.26
CA TYR A 80 -7.09 0.58 14.82
C TYR A 80 -8.16 1.36 14.05
N ARG A 81 -9.13 1.95 14.75
CA ARG A 81 -10.13 2.82 14.13
C ARG A 81 -9.43 4.02 13.50
N GLN A 82 -9.73 4.26 12.23
CA GLN A 82 -9.23 5.41 11.48
C GLN A 82 -10.34 6.43 11.27
N THR A 83 -9.92 7.69 11.09
CA THR A 83 -10.80 8.72 10.55
C THR A 83 -11.28 8.28 9.17
N THR A 84 -12.58 8.31 8.97
CA THR A 84 -13.19 8.06 7.65
C THR A 84 -13.47 9.40 6.99
N TYR A 85 -13.26 9.46 5.69
CA TYR A 85 -13.57 10.62 4.87
C TYR A 85 -14.76 10.30 3.99
N GLN A 86 -15.57 11.31 3.71
CA GLN A 86 -16.60 11.16 2.68
C GLN A 86 -15.92 10.95 1.32
N TYR A 87 -16.47 10.05 0.52
CA TYR A 87 -16.02 9.89 -0.85
C TYR A 87 -16.26 11.19 -1.61
N ILE A 88 -15.21 11.73 -2.17
CA ILE A 88 -15.26 12.86 -3.10
C ILE A 88 -14.68 12.31 -4.41
N ASP A 89 -15.37 12.55 -5.51
CA ASP A 89 -14.80 12.21 -6.82
C ASP A 89 -13.56 13.09 -7.05
N VAL A 90 -12.39 12.47 -7.02
CA VAL A 90 -11.10 13.15 -7.10
C VAL A 90 -10.44 12.78 -8.42
N ASN A 91 -10.50 13.69 -9.36
CA ASN A 91 -9.72 13.57 -10.60
C ASN A 91 -8.40 14.34 -10.47
N LEU A 92 -7.60 13.97 -9.45
CA LEU A 92 -6.33 14.61 -9.14
C LEU A 92 -5.15 13.84 -9.72
N ARG A 93 -4.19 14.57 -10.26
CA ARG A 93 -2.92 14.03 -10.73
C ARG A 93 -1.85 14.21 -9.64
N VAL A 94 -1.60 13.14 -8.88
CA VAL A 94 -0.63 13.14 -7.75
C VAL A 94 0.41 12.05 -7.99
N PRO A 95 1.56 12.37 -8.62
CA PRO A 95 2.64 11.40 -8.80
C PRO A 95 3.31 11.03 -7.47
N LEU A 96 3.76 9.78 -7.37
CA LEU A 96 4.65 9.29 -6.33
C LEU A 96 6.09 9.27 -6.85
N VAL A 97 6.97 9.98 -6.16
CA VAL A 97 8.40 10.04 -6.46
C VAL A 97 9.16 9.31 -5.36
N LYS A 98 9.89 8.27 -5.73
CA LYS A 98 10.75 7.55 -4.78
C LYS A 98 12.15 8.10 -4.81
N ALA A 99 12.64 8.55 -3.65
CA ALA A 99 14.01 9.03 -3.50
C ALA A 99 15.01 7.87 -3.49
N TYR A 100 16.19 8.13 -4.06
CA TYR A 100 17.31 7.19 -4.05
C TYR A 100 18.64 7.95 -3.91
N MET A 101 19.67 7.24 -3.50
CA MET A 101 21.01 7.82 -3.37
C MET A 101 21.53 8.26 -4.75
N GLY A 102 21.97 9.50 -4.88
CA GLY A 102 22.39 10.08 -6.15
C GLY A 102 21.24 10.62 -7.03
N MET A 103 20.01 10.70 -6.49
CA MET A 103 18.91 11.36 -7.17
C MET A 103 19.23 12.84 -7.42
N GLU A 104 18.97 13.31 -8.63
CA GLU A 104 19.05 14.70 -9.03
C GLU A 104 17.68 15.37 -9.06
N ASP A 105 17.61 16.65 -9.40
CA ASP A 105 16.37 17.44 -9.36
C ASP A 105 15.50 17.31 -10.63
N ASP A 106 15.95 16.58 -11.63
CA ASP A 106 15.31 16.45 -12.95
C ASP A 106 13.86 16.00 -12.87
N VAL A 107 13.56 14.99 -12.05
CA VAL A 107 12.18 14.47 -11.87
C VAL A 107 11.27 15.50 -11.21
N LEU A 108 11.74 16.18 -10.17
CA LEU A 108 10.96 17.23 -9.49
C LEU A 108 10.81 18.46 -10.36
N SER A 109 11.87 18.87 -11.06
CA SER A 109 11.85 19.95 -12.04
C SER A 109 10.89 19.64 -13.17
N PHE A 110 10.84 18.40 -13.68
CA PHE A 110 9.86 17.98 -14.67
C PHE A 110 8.43 18.17 -14.16
N TYR A 111 8.10 17.62 -12.97
CA TYR A 111 6.76 17.75 -12.41
C TYR A 111 6.39 19.20 -12.07
N SER A 112 7.37 20.04 -11.72
CA SER A 112 7.11 21.46 -11.52
C SER A 112 6.61 22.16 -12.78
N GLN A 113 6.90 21.63 -13.96
CA GLN A 113 6.48 22.18 -15.25
C GLN A 113 5.20 21.54 -15.79
N GLN A 114 4.73 20.46 -15.13
CA GLN A 114 3.51 19.76 -15.51
C GLN A 114 2.32 20.27 -14.69
N HIS A 115 1.11 20.02 -15.19
CA HIS A 115 -0.10 20.21 -14.40
C HIS A 115 -0.27 19.01 -13.47
N VAL A 116 0.13 19.17 -12.20
CA VAL A 116 -0.03 18.22 -11.12
C VAL A 116 -0.67 18.90 -9.92
N ASP A 117 -1.51 18.17 -9.20
CA ASP A 117 -2.26 18.69 -8.03
C ASP A 117 -1.49 18.53 -6.73
N GLY A 118 -0.44 17.73 -6.74
CA GLY A 118 0.48 17.50 -5.62
C GLY A 118 1.52 16.46 -5.98
N ILE A 119 2.54 16.27 -5.13
CA ILE A 119 3.55 15.23 -5.27
C ILE A 119 3.74 14.54 -3.94
N VAL A 120 3.65 13.21 -3.91
CA VAL A 120 4.05 12.40 -2.77
C VAL A 120 5.48 11.95 -2.97
N ILE A 121 6.33 12.14 -1.95
CA ILE A 121 7.74 11.76 -1.99
C ILE A 121 8.03 10.67 -0.95
N GLU A 122 8.36 9.47 -1.41
CA GLU A 122 8.93 8.44 -0.55
C GLU A 122 10.41 8.77 -0.30
N ALA A 123 10.67 9.50 0.76
CA ALA A 123 11.99 10.05 1.08
C ALA A 123 12.91 9.02 1.75
N LEU A 124 14.19 9.35 1.90
CA LEU A 124 15.20 8.54 2.59
C LEU A 124 15.12 8.75 4.10
N GLY A 125 15.35 7.69 4.88
CA GLY A 125 15.42 7.75 6.34
C GLY A 125 14.18 8.42 6.96
N GLN A 126 14.37 9.54 7.63
CA GLN A 126 13.32 10.28 8.32
C GLN A 126 12.80 11.49 7.52
N GLY A 127 12.65 11.35 6.21
CA GLY A 127 12.16 12.43 5.36
C GLY A 127 13.27 13.21 4.64
N ASN A 128 14.46 12.61 4.49
CA ASN A 128 15.59 13.28 3.84
C ASN A 128 15.56 13.08 2.32
N LEU A 129 16.05 14.10 1.62
CA LEU A 129 16.35 14.06 0.19
C LEU A 129 17.80 14.44 -0.07
N PRO A 130 18.42 13.96 -1.17
CA PRO A 130 19.73 14.44 -1.60
C PRO A 130 19.71 15.96 -1.82
N LYS A 131 20.84 16.63 -1.48
CA LYS A 131 20.98 18.08 -1.67
C LYS A 131 20.78 18.53 -3.12
N SER A 132 21.12 17.67 -4.08
CA SER A 132 20.88 17.86 -5.50
C SER A 132 19.41 18.08 -5.88
N CYS A 133 18.47 17.57 -5.08
CA CYS A 133 17.03 17.75 -5.33
C CYS A 133 16.48 19.13 -4.92
N LEU A 134 17.29 19.97 -4.24
CA LEU A 134 16.83 21.22 -3.64
C LEU A 134 16.23 22.20 -4.64
N ASN A 135 16.85 22.33 -5.81
CA ASN A 135 16.35 23.23 -6.85
C ASN A 135 14.98 22.79 -7.38
N GLY A 136 14.78 21.50 -7.65
CA GLY A 136 13.49 20.96 -8.08
C GLY A 136 12.39 21.14 -7.02
N LEU A 137 12.73 20.94 -5.74
CA LEU A 137 11.81 21.21 -4.62
C LEU A 137 11.40 22.69 -4.58
N GLN A 138 12.37 23.60 -4.70
CA GLN A 138 12.09 25.04 -4.72
C GLN A 138 11.20 25.46 -5.90
N GLN A 139 11.37 24.84 -7.06
CA GLN A 139 10.52 25.09 -8.21
C GLN A 139 9.08 24.65 -7.95
N CYS A 140 8.86 23.47 -7.34
CA CYS A 140 7.53 22.99 -6.96
C CYS A 140 6.87 23.95 -5.94
N LEU A 141 7.60 24.34 -4.91
CA LEU A 141 7.09 25.26 -3.88
C LEU A 141 6.74 26.65 -4.42
N LYS A 142 7.56 27.21 -5.33
CA LYS A 142 7.25 28.49 -6.00
C LYS A 142 5.96 28.45 -6.81
N LYS A 143 5.56 27.27 -7.26
CA LYS A 143 4.30 27.05 -7.99
C LYS A 143 3.15 26.58 -7.12
N ASN A 144 3.33 26.61 -5.79
CA ASN A 144 2.35 26.16 -4.81
C ASN A 144 1.89 24.70 -5.02
N ILE A 145 2.76 23.84 -5.54
CA ILE A 145 2.48 22.41 -5.65
C ILE A 145 2.67 21.78 -4.28
N PRO A 146 1.63 21.19 -3.67
CA PRO A 146 1.75 20.49 -2.38
C PRO A 146 2.76 19.35 -2.46
N LEU A 147 3.66 19.26 -1.48
CA LEU A 147 4.64 18.18 -1.33
C LEU A 147 4.38 17.47 0.00
N VAL A 148 4.26 16.13 -0.02
CA VAL A 148 4.01 15.27 1.13
C VAL A 148 5.02 14.13 1.17
#